data_f3fa91ca67b9d5cf3efd7de4adcac7ce
#
_entry.id   f3fa91ca67b9d5cf3efd7de4adcac7ce
#
_cell.length_a   1.000
_cell.length_b   1.000
_cell.length_c   1.000
_cell.angle_alpha   90.00
_cell.angle_beta   90.00
_cell.angle_gamma   90.00
#
_symmetry.space_group_name_H-M   'P 1'
#
loop_
_entity.id
_entity.type
_entity.pdbx_description
1 polymer ?
#
loop_
_entity_poly.entity_id
_entity_poly.type
_entity_poly.pdbx_seq_one_letter_code
_entity_poly.pdbx_strand_id
1 'polypeptide(L)'
;MKRYLALLLALVMLLSLAACTKAPAQTVDEQTPETTGTTETATEQASEQPAAESGTLKLVWHQTIGIDTLFENPWRDMQSLYPYMVFDRLVSVNGSGEYVMGLATDYTVSDDGLTYTFTLREGVTWQDGEPFTADDVVFSLWGNLANPNTAIGKSEISCIEGADAVKNDGAETLSGVSADGDTVTVKLTAANRGFMVGIAQIAILPKHAFEGVAAADIDTNSFWEKPFGTGAYKIDQVSFPDYFTCVRNDAYWGEPAGIENVLFTSYATGGNDAVVASMIAGDLDFAYGNAVNDIAVADNIKAQNADVESYLLTSNYMRFFIFNQVGASDGQENPGIKDNRVRQAINLLIDKEAFASLYAGQAEAKTTYIPISNPYYNTDIAPFERDVEKAKELLDEAGFDYSKKIRICYYYDDQTTVDAMDLVCQNLADAGITAEAFLATGDLGSVLYEVHNYDLMYAGWNKLDPVILYTNFTVGGGEDPIMGDEETRREIFNSLLDEYNATTDDASAKEVAYEIQAAAMEYMATAPVYGLNTVFIANSAHVSIPSDVLVRDNSYTTDWQFSGWKLVG
;
A
#
# COMPACT_ATOMS: atom_id res chain seq x y z
N MET A 1 -21.95 45.54 24.29
CA MET A 1 -20.86 44.53 24.45
C MET A 1 -20.19 44.13 23.14
N LYS A 2 -20.90 43.87 22.03
CA LYS A 2 -20.26 43.46 20.75
C LYS A 2 -19.33 44.50 20.09
N ARG A 3 -19.50 45.80 20.35
CA ARG A 3 -18.65 46.88 19.78
C ARG A 3 -17.29 47.04 20.52
N TYR A 4 -17.20 46.67 21.79
CA TYR A 4 -15.97 46.71 22.57
C TYR A 4 -15.06 45.51 22.36
N LEU A 5 -15.62 44.35 21.93
CA LEU A 5 -14.86 43.16 21.61
C LEU A 5 -14.10 43.30 20.28
N ALA A 6 -14.71 43.99 19.31
CA ALA A 6 -14.05 44.26 18.00
C ALA A 6 -12.89 45.30 18.14
N LEU A 7 -12.99 46.22 19.08
CA LEU A 7 -11.90 47.19 19.36
C LEU A 7 -10.73 46.55 20.12
N LEU A 8 -10.99 45.55 20.98
CA LEU A 8 -9.93 44.81 21.67
C LEU A 8 -9.13 43.90 20.73
N LEU A 9 -9.81 43.25 19.76
CA LEU A 9 -9.15 42.42 18.73
C LEU A 9 -8.30 43.26 17.77
N ALA A 10 -8.75 44.46 17.39
CA ALA A 10 -7.97 45.37 16.55
C ALA A 10 -6.74 45.92 17.27
N LEU A 11 -6.75 46.09 18.58
CA LEU A 11 -5.61 46.55 19.38
C LEU A 11 -4.55 45.46 19.57
N VAL A 12 -4.95 44.18 19.64
CA VAL A 12 -4.02 43.03 19.74
C VAL A 12 -3.31 42.77 18.41
N MET A 13 -3.99 42.99 17.27
CA MET A 13 -3.33 42.86 15.95
C MET A 13 -2.36 44.01 15.63
N LEU A 14 -2.54 45.19 16.23
CA LEU A 14 -1.61 46.35 16.06
C LEU A 14 -0.36 46.23 16.92
N LEU A 15 -0.37 45.47 18.00
CA LEU A 15 0.78 45.24 18.88
C LEU A 15 1.72 44.13 18.40
N SER A 16 1.31 43.26 17.48
CA SER A 16 2.14 42.20 16.90
C SER A 16 3.00 42.64 15.70
N LEU A 17 2.80 43.85 15.17
CA LEU A 17 3.56 44.40 14.04
C LEU A 17 4.70 45.35 14.44
N ALA A 18 4.96 45.60 15.74
CA ALA A 18 5.97 46.54 16.22
C ALA A 18 7.25 45.90 16.80
N ALA A 19 7.50 44.61 16.61
CA ALA A 19 8.62 43.89 17.22
C ALA A 19 9.79 43.57 16.26
N CYS A 20 9.94 44.29 15.17
CA CYS A 20 11.11 44.15 14.28
C CYS A 20 11.72 45.52 13.98
N THR A 21 12.34 46.15 14.97
CA THR A 21 13.32 47.22 14.71
C THR A 21 14.53 47.10 15.65
N LYS A 22 15.71 47.22 15.06
CA LYS A 22 17.07 47.10 15.56
C LYS A 22 17.29 47.74 16.94
N ALA A 23 17.99 47.03 17.84
CA ALA A 23 18.60 47.58 19.04
C ALA A 23 20.00 48.15 18.75
N PRO A 24 20.39 49.27 19.37
CA PRO A 24 21.72 49.85 19.22
C PRO A 24 22.74 49.25 20.20
N ALA A 25 24.00 49.26 19.78
CA ALA A 25 25.16 48.80 20.54
C ALA A 25 25.36 49.61 21.84
N GLN A 26 25.58 48.93 22.94
CA GLN A 26 26.20 49.52 24.15
C GLN A 26 27.53 48.85 24.44
N THR A 27 28.55 49.68 24.57
CA THR A 27 29.88 49.39 25.10
C THR A 27 29.79 49.26 26.61
N VAL A 28 30.39 48.21 27.19
CA VAL A 28 30.66 48.11 28.62
C VAL A 28 32.06 47.56 28.85
N ASP A 29 32.76 48.16 29.80
CA ASP A 29 34.10 47.93 30.26
C ASP A 29 34.37 46.55 30.91
N GLU A 30 35.64 46.23 30.87
CA GLU A 30 36.34 45.12 31.50
C GLU A 30 36.09 44.98 33.01
N GLN A 31 35.85 43.78 33.47
CA GLN A 31 36.47 43.20 34.66
C GLN A 31 36.31 41.68 34.69
N THR A 32 37.46 41.00 34.68
CA THR A 32 37.61 39.54 34.88
C THR A 32 37.37 39.18 36.35
N PRO A 33 36.86 37.97 36.67
CA PRO A 33 37.76 36.94 37.20
C PRO A 33 37.57 35.53 36.59
N GLU A 34 38.68 34.85 36.47
CA GLU A 34 38.85 33.47 36.09
C GLU A 34 37.98 32.51 36.90
N THR A 35 37.28 31.63 36.22
CA THR A 35 36.97 30.29 36.78
C THR A 35 36.88 29.30 35.63
N THR A 36 37.78 28.35 35.65
CA THR A 36 37.86 27.19 34.78
C THR A 36 36.59 26.37 34.84
N GLY A 37 35.85 26.26 33.75
CA GLY A 37 34.77 25.33 33.54
C GLY A 37 34.82 24.89 32.08
N THR A 38 35.29 23.68 31.86
CA THR A 38 35.31 23.00 30.55
C THR A 38 33.86 22.83 30.05
N THR A 39 33.46 23.62 29.09
CA THR A 39 32.23 23.40 28.34
C THR A 39 32.61 22.55 27.13
N GLU A 40 32.34 21.23 27.19
CA GLU A 40 32.31 20.40 25.99
C GLU A 40 31.17 20.91 25.10
N THR A 41 31.54 21.56 24.05
CA THR A 41 30.64 21.83 22.92
C THR A 41 30.50 20.48 22.19
N ALA A 42 29.39 19.81 22.39
CA ALA A 42 29.00 18.71 21.52
C ALA A 42 28.78 19.31 20.13
N THR A 43 29.75 19.14 19.28
CA THR A 43 29.60 19.32 17.83
C THR A 43 28.82 18.10 17.39
N GLU A 44 27.53 18.25 17.05
CA GLU A 44 26.83 17.30 16.22
C GLU A 44 27.64 17.18 14.93
N GLN A 45 28.43 16.12 14.81
CA GLN A 45 28.95 15.67 13.53
C GLN A 45 27.74 15.09 12.78
N ALA A 46 27.19 15.88 11.85
CA ALA A 46 26.43 15.31 10.75
C ALA A 46 27.34 14.24 10.12
N SER A 47 26.88 12.99 10.06
CA SER A 47 27.61 11.93 9.38
C SER A 47 27.74 12.37 7.91
N GLU A 48 28.96 12.57 7.42
CA GLU A 48 29.17 12.83 5.99
C GLU A 48 28.67 11.59 5.23
N GLN A 49 27.61 11.77 4.46
CA GLN A 49 27.14 10.78 3.50
C GLN A 49 28.32 10.42 2.58
N PRO A 50 28.64 9.13 2.35
CA PRO A 50 29.73 8.77 1.45
C PRO A 50 29.46 9.41 0.09
N ALA A 51 30.46 10.09 -0.49
CA ALA A 51 30.35 10.52 -1.87
C ALA A 51 30.14 9.28 -2.73
N ALA A 52 28.98 9.20 -3.41
CA ALA A 52 28.67 8.07 -4.27
C ALA A 52 29.79 7.92 -5.30
N GLU A 53 30.51 6.78 -5.27
CA GLU A 53 31.50 6.47 -6.28
C GLU A 53 30.81 6.36 -7.64
N SER A 54 31.53 6.70 -8.71
CA SER A 54 31.04 6.44 -10.07
C SER A 54 30.79 4.93 -10.19
N GLY A 55 29.52 4.53 -10.36
CA GLY A 55 29.13 3.11 -10.37
C GLY A 55 28.21 2.69 -9.22
N THR A 56 27.61 3.62 -8.50
CA THR A 56 26.63 3.36 -7.42
C THR A 56 25.23 3.77 -7.86
N LEU A 57 24.27 2.85 -7.71
CA LEU A 57 22.82 3.14 -7.85
C LEU A 57 22.31 3.86 -6.61
N LYS A 58 21.61 4.97 -6.78
CA LYS A 58 21.12 5.82 -5.69
C LYS A 58 19.60 5.71 -5.59
N LEU A 59 19.11 5.21 -4.46
CA LEU A 59 17.71 4.91 -4.20
C LEU A 59 17.18 5.63 -2.97
N VAL A 60 15.87 5.82 -2.95
CA VAL A 60 15.12 6.29 -1.78
C VAL A 60 15.02 5.17 -0.76
N TRP A 61 15.27 5.50 0.51
CA TRP A 61 14.87 4.66 1.62
C TRP A 61 13.67 5.31 2.34
N HIS A 62 12.51 4.68 2.21
CA HIS A 62 11.34 5.02 3.00
C HIS A 62 11.28 4.16 4.25
N GLN A 63 11.29 4.79 5.40
CA GLN A 63 11.00 4.16 6.67
C GLN A 63 9.64 4.69 7.15
N THR A 64 8.60 3.91 6.97
CA THR A 64 7.22 4.33 7.23
C THR A 64 6.81 4.21 8.71
N ILE A 65 7.51 3.39 9.50
CA ILE A 65 7.13 3.10 10.87
C ILE A 65 8.37 3.29 11.76
N GLY A 66 8.45 4.44 12.40
CA GLY A 66 9.43 4.98 13.30
C GLY A 66 10.16 4.05 14.28
N ILE A 67 10.97 3.14 13.75
CA ILE A 67 12.02 2.47 14.51
C ILE A 67 13.34 3.04 13.98
N ASP A 68 13.81 4.11 14.56
CA ASP A 68 14.95 4.91 14.09
C ASP A 68 16.29 4.17 13.99
N THR A 69 16.36 2.91 14.39
CA THR A 69 17.61 2.13 14.49
C THR A 69 17.53 0.72 13.90
N LEU A 70 16.39 0.30 13.35
CA LEU A 70 16.19 -1.04 12.82
C LEU A 70 15.62 -0.98 11.40
N PHE A 71 16.00 -1.94 10.57
CA PHE A 71 15.33 -2.18 9.30
C PHE A 71 13.92 -2.73 9.53
N GLU A 72 13.00 -2.37 8.65
CA GLU A 72 11.63 -2.84 8.75
C GLU A 72 11.49 -4.29 8.29
N ASN A 73 10.72 -5.08 9.03
CA ASN A 73 10.36 -6.43 8.63
C ASN A 73 9.52 -6.39 7.33
N PRO A 74 9.93 -7.10 6.23
CA PRO A 74 9.20 -7.12 4.96
C PRO A 74 7.76 -7.64 5.06
N TRP A 75 7.38 -8.31 6.14
CA TRP A 75 5.99 -8.71 6.37
C TRP A 75 5.09 -7.55 6.83
N ARG A 76 5.68 -6.45 7.29
CA ARG A 76 4.94 -5.25 7.72
C ARG A 76 4.82 -4.24 6.61
N ASP A 77 5.91 -3.96 5.91
CA ASP A 77 5.98 -2.96 4.86
C ASP A 77 7.05 -3.30 3.82
N MET A 78 6.81 -2.89 2.58
CA MET A 78 7.71 -3.07 1.45
C MET A 78 7.77 -1.81 0.58
N GLN A 79 7.72 -0.62 1.21
CA GLN A 79 7.76 0.67 0.51
C GLN A 79 9.14 0.99 -0.09
N SER A 80 10.21 0.32 0.39
CA SER A 80 11.56 0.44 -0.16
C SER A 80 11.94 -0.76 -1.01
N LEU A 81 12.94 -0.62 -1.89
CA LEU A 81 13.44 -1.73 -2.70
C LEU A 81 14.31 -2.73 -1.91
N TYR A 82 14.85 -2.35 -0.73
CA TYR A 82 15.77 -3.23 -0.01
C TYR A 82 15.18 -4.61 0.34
N PRO A 83 13.89 -4.74 0.72
CA PRO A 83 13.34 -6.07 1.01
C PRO A 83 13.35 -7.01 -0.20
N TYR A 84 13.24 -6.46 -1.41
CA TYR A 84 13.32 -7.24 -2.65
C TYR A 84 14.76 -7.55 -3.06
N MET A 85 15.72 -6.74 -2.61
CA MET A 85 17.14 -6.93 -2.89
C MET A 85 17.79 -7.96 -1.95
N VAL A 86 17.37 -7.95 -0.68
CA VAL A 86 17.99 -8.74 0.40
C VAL A 86 17.28 -10.07 0.62
N PHE A 87 15.96 -10.11 0.47
CA PHE A 87 15.15 -11.31 0.72
C PHE A 87 14.51 -11.83 -0.56
N ASP A 88 14.54 -13.16 -0.72
CA ASP A 88 13.79 -13.82 -1.78
C ASP A 88 12.44 -14.33 -1.27
N ARG A 89 11.60 -14.71 -2.23
CA ARG A 89 10.30 -15.35 -2.06
C ARG A 89 10.31 -16.70 -2.74
N LEU A 90 9.29 -17.52 -2.48
CA LEU A 90 9.11 -18.78 -3.25
C LEU A 90 8.84 -18.49 -4.72
N VAL A 91 8.02 -17.48 -4.98
CA VAL A 91 7.67 -17.00 -6.34
C VAL A 91 7.56 -15.47 -6.33
N SER A 92 7.67 -14.84 -7.49
CA SER A 92 7.38 -13.43 -7.76
C SER A 92 6.46 -13.32 -8.98
N VAL A 93 6.15 -12.10 -9.44
CA VAL A 93 5.25 -11.85 -10.58
C VAL A 93 5.92 -10.91 -11.57
N ASN A 94 5.99 -11.31 -12.85
CA ASN A 94 6.54 -10.50 -13.93
C ASN A 94 5.55 -9.43 -14.44
N GLY A 95 5.99 -8.58 -15.35
CA GLY A 95 5.18 -7.51 -15.94
C GLY A 95 3.94 -8.01 -16.70
N SER A 96 3.93 -9.27 -17.14
CA SER A 96 2.76 -9.91 -17.77
C SER A 96 1.74 -10.44 -16.76
N GLY A 97 2.07 -10.44 -15.45
CA GLY A 97 1.23 -10.97 -14.39
C GLY A 97 1.39 -12.48 -14.15
N GLU A 98 2.44 -13.10 -14.69
CA GLU A 98 2.73 -14.53 -14.55
C GLU A 98 3.66 -14.77 -13.35
N TYR A 99 3.47 -15.91 -12.66
CA TYR A 99 4.36 -16.32 -11.57
C TYR A 99 5.73 -16.74 -12.10
N VAL A 100 6.78 -16.16 -11.52
CA VAL A 100 8.19 -16.47 -11.78
C VAL A 100 8.76 -17.21 -10.58
N MET A 101 9.40 -18.37 -10.82
CA MET A 101 9.98 -19.18 -9.76
C MET A 101 11.18 -18.50 -9.12
N GLY A 102 11.17 -18.39 -7.79
CA GLY A 102 12.23 -17.87 -6.94
C GLY A 102 12.97 -18.96 -6.18
N LEU A 103 12.78 -19.03 -4.86
CA LEU A 103 13.31 -20.12 -4.02
C LEU A 103 12.61 -21.46 -4.27
N ALA A 104 11.40 -21.45 -4.81
CA ALA A 104 10.81 -22.65 -5.42
C ALA A 104 11.29 -22.79 -6.87
N THR A 105 11.47 -24.03 -7.34
CA THR A 105 11.76 -24.36 -8.75
C THR A 105 10.50 -24.79 -9.49
N ASP A 106 9.49 -25.27 -8.77
CA ASP A 106 8.20 -25.73 -9.29
C ASP A 106 7.17 -25.79 -8.17
N TYR A 107 5.90 -25.85 -8.52
CA TYR A 107 4.84 -26.21 -7.60
C TYR A 107 3.73 -26.99 -8.31
N THR A 108 3.02 -27.81 -7.54
CA THR A 108 1.83 -28.53 -8.00
C THR A 108 0.65 -28.25 -7.10
N VAL A 109 -0.55 -28.34 -7.67
CA VAL A 109 -1.82 -28.19 -6.95
C VAL A 109 -2.63 -29.46 -7.13
N SER A 110 -3.24 -29.98 -6.05
CA SER A 110 -4.15 -31.12 -6.15
C SER A 110 -5.43 -30.77 -6.92
N ASP A 111 -6.10 -31.79 -7.48
CA ASP A 111 -7.30 -31.59 -8.30
C ASP A 111 -8.45 -30.87 -7.57
N ASP A 112 -8.48 -30.95 -6.23
CA ASP A 112 -9.45 -30.25 -5.39
C ASP A 112 -9.01 -28.83 -4.97
N GLY A 113 -7.82 -28.38 -5.41
CA GLY A 113 -7.29 -27.07 -5.07
C GLY A 113 -6.87 -26.89 -3.61
N LEU A 114 -6.83 -27.97 -2.80
CA LEU A 114 -6.59 -27.89 -1.36
C LEU A 114 -5.15 -28.14 -0.95
N THR A 115 -4.34 -28.75 -1.80
CA THR A 115 -2.95 -29.08 -1.45
C THR A 115 -1.99 -28.51 -2.47
N TYR A 116 -1.09 -27.65 -2.01
CA TYR A 116 0.02 -27.10 -2.78
C TYR A 116 1.31 -27.77 -2.35
N THR A 117 2.12 -28.20 -3.31
CA THR A 117 3.43 -28.81 -3.06
C THR A 117 4.49 -28.03 -3.82
N PHE A 118 5.38 -27.37 -3.09
CA PHE A 118 6.50 -26.60 -3.64
C PHE A 118 7.77 -27.42 -3.60
N THR A 119 8.50 -27.48 -4.71
CA THR A 119 9.85 -28.02 -4.79
C THR A 119 10.85 -26.88 -4.63
N LEU A 120 11.70 -26.95 -3.63
CA LEU A 120 12.65 -25.88 -3.33
C LEU A 120 13.94 -26.02 -4.15
N ARG A 121 14.64 -24.93 -4.34
CA ARG A 121 15.92 -24.85 -5.01
C ARG A 121 17.01 -25.40 -4.11
N GLU A 122 17.78 -26.38 -4.63
CA GLU A 122 18.93 -26.97 -3.93
C GLU A 122 20.12 -26.01 -3.88
N GLY A 123 20.92 -26.11 -2.83
CA GLY A 123 22.22 -25.43 -2.71
C GLY A 123 22.15 -23.92 -2.44
N VAL A 124 20.97 -23.38 -2.16
CA VAL A 124 20.83 -21.99 -1.72
C VAL A 124 21.37 -21.84 -0.30
N THR A 125 22.12 -20.76 -0.07
CA THR A 125 22.63 -20.40 1.27
C THR A 125 22.17 -19.01 1.65
N TRP A 126 21.95 -18.81 2.95
CA TRP A 126 21.82 -17.49 3.54
C TRP A 126 23.15 -16.71 3.43
N GLN A 127 23.08 -15.40 3.50
CA GLN A 127 24.28 -14.55 3.37
C GLN A 127 25.27 -14.67 4.54
N ASP A 128 24.87 -15.30 5.64
CA ASP A 128 25.77 -15.70 6.74
C ASP A 128 26.45 -17.07 6.53
N GLY A 129 26.05 -17.81 5.50
CA GLY A 129 26.62 -19.08 5.08
C GLY A 129 25.84 -20.33 5.50
N GLU A 130 24.78 -20.19 6.31
CA GLU A 130 23.91 -21.30 6.67
C GLU A 130 23.06 -21.73 5.46
N PRO A 131 22.68 -23.02 5.32
CA PRO A 131 21.86 -23.49 4.22
C PRO A 131 20.41 -23.01 4.37
N PHE A 132 19.79 -22.58 3.25
CA PHE A 132 18.35 -22.41 3.16
C PHE A 132 17.68 -23.78 3.09
N THR A 133 16.60 -23.97 3.84
CA THR A 133 15.89 -25.23 3.96
C THR A 133 14.35 -25.04 3.93
N ALA A 134 13.62 -26.15 3.76
CA ALA A 134 12.17 -26.16 3.85
C ALA A 134 11.65 -25.68 5.23
N ASP A 135 12.43 -25.85 6.29
CA ASP A 135 12.11 -25.35 7.63
C ASP A 135 12.02 -23.82 7.70
N ASP A 136 12.81 -23.09 6.89
CA ASP A 136 12.74 -21.62 6.81
C ASP A 136 11.42 -21.18 6.19
N VAL A 137 10.90 -21.94 5.21
CA VAL A 137 9.59 -21.69 4.62
C VAL A 137 8.48 -21.94 5.63
N VAL A 138 8.52 -23.09 6.34
CA VAL A 138 7.56 -23.40 7.42
C VAL A 138 7.55 -22.31 8.48
N PHE A 139 8.73 -21.87 8.93
CA PHE A 139 8.88 -20.76 9.88
C PHE A 139 8.27 -19.47 9.34
N SER A 140 8.55 -19.13 8.09
CA SER A 140 8.08 -17.87 7.50
C SER A 140 6.57 -17.82 7.36
N LEU A 141 5.92 -18.91 6.95
CA LEU A 141 4.46 -18.99 6.87
C LEU A 141 3.81 -18.93 8.26
N TRP A 142 4.37 -19.66 9.24
CA TRP A 142 3.91 -19.60 10.62
C TRP A 142 4.12 -18.21 11.22
N GLY A 143 5.33 -17.65 11.10
CA GLY A 143 5.70 -16.36 11.69
C GLY A 143 4.90 -15.20 11.10
N ASN A 144 4.61 -15.24 9.79
CA ASN A 144 3.76 -14.26 9.13
C ASN A 144 2.34 -14.25 9.73
N LEU A 145 1.74 -15.42 9.98
CA LEU A 145 0.44 -15.53 10.63
C LEU A 145 0.46 -15.16 12.12
N ALA A 146 1.51 -15.57 12.84
CA ALA A 146 1.64 -15.40 14.28
C ALA A 146 2.00 -13.98 14.71
N ASN A 147 2.79 -13.24 13.90
CA ASN A 147 3.18 -11.88 14.23
C ASN A 147 1.97 -10.93 14.13
N PRO A 148 1.59 -10.24 15.23
CA PRO A 148 0.40 -9.38 15.27
C PRO A 148 0.50 -8.17 14.33
N ASN A 149 1.72 -7.75 13.98
CA ASN A 149 1.97 -6.56 13.18
C ASN A 149 2.08 -6.83 11.66
N THR A 150 1.96 -8.09 11.23
CA THR A 150 2.03 -8.44 9.80
C THR A 150 0.86 -7.84 9.03
N ALA A 151 1.19 -7.15 7.94
CA ALA A 151 0.23 -6.58 6.99
C ALA A 151 0.30 -7.25 5.60
N ILE A 152 1.47 -7.80 5.22
CA ILE A 152 1.74 -8.33 3.87
C ILE A 152 1.50 -9.84 3.83
N GLY A 153 0.61 -10.30 2.95
CA GLY A 153 0.34 -11.71 2.68
C GLY A 153 -0.51 -12.45 3.71
N LYS A 154 -0.71 -11.91 4.91
CA LYS A 154 -1.39 -12.58 6.03
C LYS A 154 -2.84 -13.00 5.72
N SER A 155 -3.59 -12.12 5.06
CA SER A 155 -4.98 -12.40 4.69
C SER A 155 -5.08 -13.53 3.69
N GLU A 156 -4.19 -13.54 2.70
CA GLU A 156 -4.17 -14.50 1.61
C GLU A 156 -3.79 -15.91 2.07
N ILE A 157 -2.91 -16.04 3.07
CA ILE A 157 -2.50 -17.34 3.62
C ILE A 157 -3.32 -17.79 4.84
N SER A 158 -4.30 -16.99 5.29
CA SER A 158 -5.17 -17.35 6.41
C SER A 158 -6.07 -18.58 6.14
N CYS A 159 -6.17 -19.01 4.90
CA CYS A 159 -6.84 -20.26 4.48
C CYS A 159 -6.03 -21.52 4.77
N ILE A 160 -4.78 -21.46 5.25
CA ILE A 160 -3.97 -22.63 5.60
C ILE A 160 -4.57 -23.33 6.82
N GLU A 161 -4.61 -24.68 6.81
CA GLU A 161 -5.07 -25.47 7.96
C GLU A 161 -4.29 -25.11 9.23
N GLY A 162 -5.00 -24.76 10.30
CA GLY A 162 -4.39 -24.35 11.57
C GLY A 162 -4.05 -22.86 11.68
N ALA A 163 -4.27 -22.05 10.64
CA ALA A 163 -4.00 -20.61 10.68
C ALA A 163 -4.75 -19.90 11.81
N ASP A 164 -6.01 -20.26 12.08
CA ASP A 164 -6.80 -19.66 13.15
C ASP A 164 -6.23 -19.97 14.54
N ALA A 165 -5.74 -21.19 14.75
CA ALA A 165 -5.08 -21.57 16.01
C ALA A 165 -3.78 -20.77 16.22
N VAL A 166 -3.03 -20.50 15.14
CA VAL A 166 -1.83 -19.65 15.19
C VAL A 166 -2.18 -18.21 15.52
N LYS A 167 -3.15 -17.62 14.81
CA LYS A 167 -3.54 -16.21 14.96
C LYS A 167 -4.21 -15.91 16.31
N ASN A 168 -5.08 -16.80 16.79
CA ASN A 168 -6.00 -16.52 17.88
C ASN A 168 -5.61 -17.22 19.18
N ASP A 169 -5.04 -18.43 19.11
CA ASP A 169 -4.76 -19.27 20.25
C ASP A 169 -3.25 -19.40 20.56
N GLY A 170 -2.39 -18.76 19.71
CA GLY A 170 -0.94 -18.76 19.89
C GLY A 170 -0.28 -20.12 19.64
N ALA A 171 -0.82 -20.93 18.71
CA ALA A 171 -0.21 -22.21 18.37
C ALA A 171 1.21 -22.01 17.82
N GLU A 172 2.17 -22.75 18.35
CA GLU A 172 3.59 -22.68 17.97
C GLU A 172 3.91 -23.38 16.64
N THR A 173 2.93 -24.03 16.02
CA THR A 173 3.05 -24.75 14.75
C THR A 173 1.85 -24.52 13.86
N LEU A 174 2.08 -24.48 12.56
CA LEU A 174 1.04 -24.37 11.52
C LEU A 174 0.75 -25.77 10.99
N SER A 175 -0.34 -26.37 11.42
CA SER A 175 -0.64 -27.80 11.15
C SER A 175 -0.80 -28.15 9.67
N GLY A 176 -1.21 -27.21 8.83
CA GLY A 176 -1.36 -27.38 7.39
C GLY A 176 -0.04 -27.30 6.61
N VAL A 177 1.11 -27.04 7.25
CA VAL A 177 2.39 -26.93 6.55
C VAL A 177 3.35 -28.01 7.05
N SER A 178 3.99 -28.69 6.11
CA SER A 178 5.01 -29.70 6.42
C SER A 178 6.18 -29.63 5.44
N ALA A 179 7.36 -29.97 5.95
CA ALA A 179 8.62 -30.06 5.19
C ALA A 179 9.07 -31.53 5.09
N ASP A 180 9.51 -31.94 3.90
CA ASP A 180 10.14 -33.26 3.66
C ASP A 180 11.25 -33.08 2.62
N GLY A 181 12.52 -33.09 3.06
CA GLY A 181 13.66 -32.78 2.20
C GLY A 181 13.53 -31.39 1.58
N ASP A 182 13.56 -31.31 0.26
CA ASP A 182 13.42 -30.06 -0.49
C ASP A 182 11.97 -29.73 -0.86
N THR A 183 11.01 -30.38 -0.20
CA THR A 183 9.60 -30.22 -0.52
C THR A 183 8.86 -29.59 0.66
N VAL A 184 8.05 -28.56 0.36
CA VAL A 184 7.08 -27.99 1.30
C VAL A 184 5.67 -28.27 0.82
N THR A 185 4.88 -28.93 1.65
CA THR A 185 3.46 -29.18 1.38
C THR A 185 2.61 -28.27 2.23
N VAL A 186 1.68 -27.56 1.60
CA VAL A 186 0.73 -26.64 2.26
C VAL A 186 -0.69 -27.14 1.98
N LYS A 187 -1.48 -27.31 3.05
CA LYS A 187 -2.89 -27.70 2.98
C LYS A 187 -3.79 -26.54 3.38
N LEU A 188 -4.81 -26.32 2.57
CA LEU A 188 -5.81 -25.28 2.79
C LEU A 188 -7.10 -25.87 3.38
N THR A 189 -7.81 -25.06 4.16
CA THR A 189 -9.15 -25.42 4.68
C THR A 189 -10.24 -25.32 3.62
N ALA A 190 -10.04 -24.48 2.60
CA ALA A 190 -10.87 -24.32 1.42
C ALA A 190 -10.00 -23.87 0.25
N ALA A 191 -10.40 -24.19 -0.98
CA ALA A 191 -9.72 -23.70 -2.17
C ALA A 191 -9.71 -22.16 -2.18
N ASN A 192 -8.57 -21.56 -2.58
CA ASN A 192 -8.38 -20.11 -2.58
C ASN A 192 -7.44 -19.70 -3.69
N ARG A 193 -7.95 -19.05 -4.74
CA ARG A 193 -7.14 -18.55 -5.87
C ARG A 193 -6.16 -17.45 -5.43
N GLY A 194 -6.47 -16.72 -4.36
CA GLY A 194 -5.56 -15.71 -3.79
C GLY A 194 -4.40 -16.29 -3.00
N PHE A 195 -4.37 -17.58 -2.71
CA PHE A 195 -3.29 -18.20 -1.93
C PHE A 195 -1.90 -17.96 -2.55
N MET A 196 -1.76 -18.17 -3.86
CA MET A 196 -0.49 -17.95 -4.56
C MET A 196 -0.06 -16.48 -4.57
N VAL A 197 -1.00 -15.53 -4.53
CA VAL A 197 -0.70 -14.10 -4.34
C VAL A 197 -0.02 -13.88 -2.98
N GLY A 198 -0.55 -14.50 -1.92
CA GLY A 198 0.06 -14.45 -0.58
C GLY A 198 1.48 -15.04 -0.57
N ILE A 199 1.67 -16.20 -1.20
CA ILE A 199 2.98 -16.83 -1.33
C ILE A 199 3.97 -15.92 -2.07
N ALA A 200 3.54 -15.22 -3.11
CA ALA A 200 4.37 -14.27 -3.85
C ALA A 200 4.70 -12.98 -3.08
N GLN A 201 3.92 -12.65 -2.05
CA GLN A 201 4.16 -11.48 -1.21
C GLN A 201 5.12 -11.77 -0.04
N ILE A 202 5.16 -13.01 0.47
CA ILE A 202 5.87 -13.34 1.69
C ILE A 202 7.36 -13.53 1.44
N ALA A 203 8.18 -12.62 1.97
CA ALA A 203 9.63 -12.79 2.06
C ALA A 203 9.96 -13.96 3.00
N ILE A 204 10.86 -14.85 2.57
CA ILE A 204 11.33 -15.95 3.43
C ILE A 204 12.41 -15.42 4.35
N LEU A 205 12.29 -15.70 5.66
CA LEU A 205 13.21 -15.28 6.71
C LEU A 205 14.00 -16.47 7.27
N PRO A 206 15.26 -16.25 7.73
CA PRO A 206 16.10 -17.30 8.27
C PRO A 206 15.61 -17.76 9.64
N LYS A 207 15.06 -18.98 9.74
CA LYS A 207 14.56 -19.57 10.98
C LYS A 207 15.60 -19.51 12.10
N HIS A 208 16.86 -19.81 11.79
CA HIS A 208 17.95 -19.86 12.78
C HIS A 208 18.25 -18.51 13.44
N ALA A 209 17.97 -17.39 12.75
CA ALA A 209 18.14 -16.05 13.34
C ALA A 209 17.04 -15.68 14.34
N PHE A 210 15.94 -16.43 14.38
CA PHE A 210 14.79 -16.19 15.24
C PHE A 210 14.51 -17.35 16.22
N GLU A 211 15.48 -18.23 16.45
CA GLU A 211 15.32 -19.31 17.42
C GLU A 211 15.04 -18.78 18.83
N GLY A 212 13.90 -19.20 19.41
CA GLY A 212 13.48 -18.77 20.75
C GLY A 212 12.90 -17.36 20.82
N VAL A 213 12.71 -16.69 19.69
CA VAL A 213 12.05 -15.37 19.61
C VAL A 213 10.54 -15.56 19.55
N ALA A 214 9.80 -14.87 20.42
CA ALA A 214 8.33 -14.88 20.34
C ALA A 214 7.86 -14.15 19.09
N ALA A 215 6.73 -14.58 18.50
CA ALA A 215 6.22 -13.99 17.27
C ALA A 215 5.98 -12.46 17.37
N ALA A 216 5.54 -11.97 18.53
CA ALA A 216 5.35 -10.54 18.78
C ALA A 216 6.66 -9.74 18.85
N ASP A 217 7.79 -10.40 19.10
CA ASP A 217 9.10 -9.77 19.25
C ASP A 217 9.95 -9.86 17.95
N ILE A 218 9.44 -10.49 16.91
CA ILE A 218 10.15 -10.63 15.61
C ILE A 218 10.57 -9.26 15.08
N ASP A 219 9.69 -8.26 15.12
CA ASP A 219 9.94 -6.93 14.51
C ASP A 219 10.98 -6.10 15.29
N THR A 220 11.23 -6.42 16.56
CA THR A 220 12.17 -5.70 17.42
C THR A 220 13.44 -6.49 17.70
N ASN A 221 13.61 -7.64 17.03
CA ASN A 221 14.80 -8.46 17.16
C ASN A 221 16.05 -7.74 16.60
N SER A 222 17.21 -7.94 17.23
CA SER A 222 18.49 -7.38 16.79
C SER A 222 18.93 -7.83 15.38
N PHE A 223 18.31 -8.87 14.83
CA PHE A 223 18.45 -9.23 13.41
C PHE A 223 18.25 -8.04 12.47
N TRP A 224 17.30 -7.15 12.81
CA TRP A 224 16.97 -5.97 12.00
C TRP A 224 17.96 -4.81 12.12
N GLU A 225 18.99 -4.90 12.96
CA GLU A 225 20.10 -3.93 12.95
C GLU A 225 20.94 -4.03 11.68
N LYS A 226 21.11 -5.24 11.15
CA LYS A 226 21.76 -5.52 9.87
C LYS A 226 21.24 -6.85 9.32
N PRO A 227 20.04 -6.87 8.73
CA PRO A 227 19.41 -8.10 8.29
C PRO A 227 20.14 -8.71 7.10
N PHE A 228 20.03 -10.02 6.97
CA PHE A 228 20.56 -10.78 5.86
C PHE A 228 19.49 -11.74 5.32
N GLY A 229 19.58 -12.05 4.03
CA GLY A 229 18.64 -12.90 3.31
C GLY A 229 19.34 -13.87 2.38
N THR A 230 18.62 -14.35 1.39
CA THR A 230 19.15 -15.16 0.28
C THR A 230 19.35 -14.34 -1.00
N GLY A 231 18.94 -13.05 -0.99
CA GLY A 231 18.76 -12.21 -2.15
C GLY A 231 20.03 -11.76 -2.87
N ALA A 232 19.82 -11.06 -3.98
CA ALA A 232 20.86 -10.63 -4.92
C ALA A 232 21.82 -9.58 -4.36
N TYR A 233 21.45 -8.91 -3.26
CA TYR A 233 22.26 -7.91 -2.56
C TYR A 233 22.36 -8.19 -1.07
N LYS A 234 23.48 -7.73 -0.49
CA LYS A 234 23.77 -7.77 0.96
C LYS A 234 23.88 -6.36 1.50
N ILE A 235 23.36 -6.11 2.70
CA ILE A 235 23.61 -4.85 3.42
C ILE A 235 25.09 -4.80 3.80
N ASP A 236 25.77 -3.71 3.43
CA ASP A 236 27.19 -3.49 3.70
C ASP A 236 27.40 -2.54 4.86
N GLN A 237 27.08 -1.25 4.72
CA GLN A 237 27.22 -0.25 5.75
C GLN A 237 25.84 0.25 6.20
N VAL A 238 25.72 0.57 7.49
CA VAL A 238 24.50 1.12 8.08
C VAL A 238 24.86 2.37 8.86
N SER A 239 24.20 3.49 8.56
CA SER A 239 24.30 4.77 9.26
C SER A 239 22.90 5.33 9.50
N PHE A 240 22.21 4.76 10.47
CA PHE A 240 20.89 5.25 10.84
C PHE A 240 20.97 6.65 11.49
N PRO A 241 19.98 7.52 11.20
CA PRO A 241 18.85 7.35 10.28
C PRO A 241 19.13 7.82 8.84
N ASP A 242 20.39 8.13 8.47
CA ASP A 242 20.70 8.89 7.28
C ASP A 242 20.74 8.05 6.01
N TYR A 243 21.48 6.92 6.04
CA TYR A 243 21.67 6.06 4.86
C TYR A 243 22.08 4.63 5.24
N PHE A 244 22.02 3.73 4.27
CA PHE A 244 22.73 2.46 4.26
C PHE A 244 23.18 2.12 2.84
N THR A 245 24.12 1.20 2.73
CA THR A 245 24.59 0.69 1.43
C THR A 245 24.32 -0.80 1.30
N CYS A 246 24.11 -1.22 0.06
CA CYS A 246 24.11 -2.64 -0.30
C CYS A 246 25.19 -2.90 -1.34
N VAL A 247 25.75 -4.11 -1.30
CA VAL A 247 26.68 -4.63 -2.30
C VAL A 247 26.11 -5.91 -2.91
N ARG A 248 26.44 -6.15 -4.18
CA ARG A 248 26.03 -7.36 -4.88
C ARG A 248 26.45 -8.61 -4.10
N ASN A 249 25.56 -9.58 -4.04
CA ASN A 249 25.83 -10.90 -3.49
C ASN A 249 26.42 -11.82 -4.58
N ASP A 250 27.75 -11.93 -4.65
CA ASP A 250 28.42 -12.79 -5.65
C ASP A 250 28.17 -14.29 -5.42
N ALA A 251 27.61 -14.68 -4.27
CA ALA A 251 27.16 -16.04 -3.98
C ALA A 251 25.65 -16.23 -4.21
N TYR A 252 25.00 -15.28 -4.88
CA TYR A 252 23.56 -15.38 -5.18
C TYR A 252 23.27 -16.63 -6.03
N TRP A 253 22.22 -17.34 -5.68
CA TRP A 253 21.80 -18.57 -6.35
C TRP A 253 21.29 -18.36 -7.79
N GLY A 254 20.79 -17.15 -8.10
CA GLY A 254 20.28 -16.76 -9.41
C GLY A 254 21.33 -16.03 -10.26
N GLU A 255 20.85 -15.33 -11.30
CA GLU A 255 21.74 -14.48 -12.10
C GLU A 255 22.25 -13.31 -11.24
N PRO A 256 23.57 -13.02 -11.24
CA PRO A 256 24.13 -11.94 -10.46
C PRO A 256 23.48 -10.59 -10.81
N ALA A 257 23.25 -9.75 -9.81
CA ALA A 257 22.74 -8.40 -10.04
C ALA A 257 23.65 -7.60 -10.98
N GLY A 258 23.07 -6.81 -11.87
CA GLY A 258 23.83 -6.09 -12.90
C GLY A 258 24.61 -4.89 -12.37
N ILE A 259 24.22 -4.36 -11.19
CA ILE A 259 24.86 -3.22 -10.52
C ILE A 259 25.54 -3.71 -9.25
N GLU A 260 26.77 -3.27 -8.99
CA GLU A 260 27.56 -3.76 -7.87
C GLU A 260 27.23 -3.06 -6.55
N ASN A 261 27.07 -1.74 -6.56
CA ASN A 261 26.90 -0.92 -5.36
C ASN A 261 25.58 -0.17 -5.40
N VAL A 262 24.88 -0.15 -4.27
CA VAL A 262 23.61 0.57 -4.09
C VAL A 262 23.68 1.42 -2.83
N LEU A 263 23.30 2.68 -2.92
CA LEU A 263 23.13 3.61 -1.81
C LEU A 263 21.65 3.91 -1.60
N PHE A 264 21.16 3.65 -0.41
CA PHE A 264 19.84 4.07 0.03
C PHE A 264 19.96 5.28 0.93
N THR A 265 19.32 6.37 0.55
CA THR A 265 19.29 7.61 1.34
C THR A 265 17.92 7.81 1.97
N SER A 266 17.90 8.15 3.27
CA SER A 266 16.67 8.46 3.99
C SER A 266 16.15 9.86 3.63
N TYR A 267 14.84 9.94 3.43
CA TYR A 267 14.12 11.19 3.22
C TYR A 267 13.07 11.45 4.33
N ALA A 268 13.28 10.86 5.50
CA ALA A 268 12.42 11.08 6.67
C ALA A 268 12.29 12.57 7.05
N THR A 269 13.36 13.35 6.81
CA THR A 269 13.34 14.83 6.95
C THR A 269 13.12 15.46 5.57
N GLY A 270 12.01 16.18 5.41
CA GLY A 270 11.64 16.85 4.15
C GLY A 270 10.70 16.07 3.24
N GLY A 271 10.48 14.77 3.53
CA GLY A 271 9.45 13.97 2.86
C GLY A 271 9.56 13.93 1.33
N ASN A 272 8.42 13.87 0.66
CA ASN A 272 8.34 13.80 -0.79
C ASN A 272 8.95 15.02 -1.50
N ASP A 273 8.90 16.22 -0.91
CA ASP A 273 9.52 17.42 -1.49
C ASP A 273 11.04 17.27 -1.62
N ALA A 274 11.69 16.63 -0.64
CA ALA A 274 13.14 16.39 -0.69
C ALA A 274 13.49 15.32 -1.74
N VAL A 275 12.64 14.29 -1.93
CA VAL A 275 12.80 13.31 -3.02
C VAL A 275 12.68 14.00 -4.38
N VAL A 276 11.68 14.85 -4.57
CA VAL A 276 11.49 15.63 -5.80
C VAL A 276 12.72 16.49 -6.10
N ALA A 277 13.21 17.23 -5.09
CA ALA A 277 14.40 18.06 -5.23
C ALA A 277 15.65 17.24 -5.63
N SER A 278 15.84 16.07 -5.04
CA SER A 278 16.97 15.18 -5.33
C SER A 278 16.89 14.55 -6.72
N MET A 279 15.69 14.20 -7.20
CA MET A 279 15.51 13.76 -8.59
C MET A 279 15.81 14.87 -9.59
N ILE A 280 15.39 16.11 -9.30
CA ILE A 280 15.73 17.29 -10.14
C ILE A 280 17.24 17.53 -10.17
N ALA A 281 17.92 17.38 -9.02
CA ALA A 281 19.38 17.57 -8.91
C ALA A 281 20.20 16.42 -9.53
N GLY A 282 19.61 15.24 -9.79
CA GLY A 282 20.32 14.03 -10.22
C GLY A 282 21.02 13.30 -9.07
N ASP A 283 20.61 13.56 -7.82
CA ASP A 283 21.12 12.89 -6.62
C ASP A 283 20.45 11.56 -6.33
N LEU A 284 19.35 11.25 -7.04
CA LEU A 284 18.64 9.98 -7.05
C LEU A 284 18.54 9.44 -8.46
N ASP A 285 18.54 8.11 -8.59
CA ASP A 285 18.46 7.40 -9.87
C ASP A 285 17.08 6.78 -10.12
N PHE A 286 16.37 6.42 -9.05
CA PHE A 286 15.05 5.80 -9.17
C PHE A 286 14.20 6.09 -7.93
N ALA A 287 12.93 6.41 -8.17
CA ALA A 287 11.90 6.52 -7.14
C ALA A 287 10.57 5.96 -7.64
N TYR A 288 9.80 5.36 -6.74
CA TYR A 288 8.51 4.73 -7.02
C TYR A 288 7.56 4.82 -5.82
N GLY A 289 6.31 4.49 -6.04
CA GLY A 289 5.31 4.39 -4.98
C GLY A 289 5.07 5.73 -4.27
N ASN A 290 5.06 5.71 -2.95
CA ASN A 290 4.72 6.90 -2.15
C ASN A 290 5.69 8.08 -2.30
N ALA A 291 6.87 7.87 -2.87
CA ALA A 291 7.85 8.94 -3.07
C ALA A 291 7.44 9.95 -4.14
N VAL A 292 6.93 9.44 -5.27
CA VAL A 292 6.36 10.24 -6.37
C VAL A 292 5.21 9.43 -6.98
N ASN A 293 4.02 9.66 -6.52
CA ASN A 293 2.83 8.95 -6.95
C ASN A 293 1.87 9.78 -7.83
N ASP A 294 2.28 10.99 -8.21
CA ASP A 294 1.51 11.93 -9.02
C ASP A 294 2.25 12.21 -10.33
N ILE A 295 1.58 11.98 -11.46
CA ILE A 295 2.15 12.21 -12.79
C ILE A 295 2.49 13.68 -13.03
N ALA A 296 1.74 14.63 -12.46
CA ALA A 296 2.03 16.04 -12.61
C ALA A 296 3.34 16.42 -11.87
N VAL A 297 3.63 15.78 -10.73
CA VAL A 297 4.91 15.91 -10.02
C VAL A 297 6.04 15.32 -10.86
N ALA A 298 5.85 14.13 -11.44
CA ALA A 298 6.83 13.50 -12.32
C ALA A 298 7.12 14.36 -13.57
N ASP A 299 6.10 14.94 -14.18
CA ASP A 299 6.25 15.86 -15.32
C ASP A 299 7.00 17.16 -14.93
N ASN A 300 6.78 17.68 -13.74
CA ASN A 300 7.52 18.81 -13.20
C ASN A 300 9.01 18.47 -12.99
N ILE A 301 9.33 17.28 -12.48
CA ILE A 301 10.72 16.81 -12.35
C ILE A 301 11.37 16.73 -13.74
N LYS A 302 10.71 16.08 -14.70
CA LYS A 302 11.18 15.92 -16.08
C LYS A 302 11.41 17.27 -16.78
N ALA A 303 10.56 18.25 -16.54
CA ALA A 303 10.70 19.59 -17.11
C ALA A 303 11.96 20.32 -16.60
N GLN A 304 12.45 19.98 -15.40
CA GLN A 304 13.64 20.58 -14.78
C GLN A 304 14.90 19.73 -14.95
N ASN A 305 14.76 18.42 -15.12
CA ASN A 305 15.84 17.47 -15.38
C ASN A 305 15.46 16.57 -16.55
N ALA A 306 15.99 16.88 -17.75
CA ALA A 306 15.69 16.14 -18.97
C ALA A 306 16.23 14.70 -19.02
N ASP A 307 17.10 14.32 -18.06
CA ASP A 307 17.65 12.99 -17.92
C ASP A 307 16.67 12.03 -17.19
N VAL A 308 15.62 12.60 -16.58
CA VAL A 308 14.59 11.83 -15.87
C VAL A 308 13.44 11.46 -16.81
N GLU A 309 13.05 10.20 -16.78
CA GLU A 309 11.86 9.67 -17.45
C GLU A 309 10.83 9.22 -16.41
N SER A 310 9.56 9.43 -16.74
CA SER A 310 8.42 8.94 -15.98
C SER A 310 7.78 7.75 -16.69
N TYR A 311 7.37 6.76 -15.90
CA TYR A 311 6.70 5.54 -16.38
C TYR A 311 5.36 5.42 -15.67
N LEU A 312 4.30 5.27 -16.45
CA LEU A 312 2.95 5.06 -15.93
C LEU A 312 2.63 3.57 -16.02
N LEU A 313 2.66 2.89 -14.86
CA LEU A 313 2.43 1.46 -14.76
C LEU A 313 0.95 1.18 -14.53
N THR A 314 0.39 0.22 -15.26
CA THR A 314 -0.96 -0.26 -14.96
C THR A 314 -1.03 -0.86 -13.56
N SER A 315 -2.11 -0.58 -12.85
CA SER A 315 -2.33 -1.05 -11.49
C SER A 315 -3.79 -1.50 -11.31
N ASN A 316 -4.02 -2.37 -10.33
CA ASN A 316 -5.37 -2.72 -9.90
C ASN A 316 -5.88 -1.81 -8.77
N TYR A 317 -5.17 -0.70 -8.49
CA TYR A 317 -5.60 0.24 -7.46
C TYR A 317 -6.86 0.97 -7.87
N MET A 318 -7.87 0.94 -7.00
CA MET A 318 -9.19 1.49 -7.23
C MET A 318 -9.57 2.46 -6.14
N ARG A 319 -10.21 3.57 -6.51
CA ARG A 319 -10.89 4.51 -5.63
C ARG A 319 -12.40 4.39 -5.75
N PHE A 320 -13.08 4.46 -4.62
CA PHE A 320 -14.53 4.26 -4.53
C PHE A 320 -15.10 4.90 -3.28
N PHE A 321 -16.43 5.07 -3.24
CA PHE A 321 -17.16 5.37 -2.02
C PHE A 321 -17.82 4.10 -1.48
N ILE A 322 -17.61 3.79 -0.21
CA ILE A 322 -18.29 2.72 0.53
C ILE A 322 -19.50 3.33 1.23
N PHE A 323 -20.62 2.63 1.22
CA PHE A 323 -21.86 3.06 1.85
C PHE A 323 -21.98 2.47 3.26
N ASN A 324 -22.07 3.31 4.29
CA ASN A 324 -22.39 2.88 5.66
C ASN A 324 -23.86 2.51 5.76
N GLN A 325 -24.17 1.24 5.66
CA GLN A 325 -25.53 0.72 5.63
C GLN A 325 -26.10 0.45 7.02
N VAL A 326 -25.27 0.36 8.06
CA VAL A 326 -25.75 0.19 9.45
C VAL A 326 -26.17 1.52 10.09
N GLY A 327 -25.65 2.63 9.58
CA GLY A 327 -25.88 3.98 10.08
C GLY A 327 -24.83 4.41 11.09
N ALA A 328 -24.80 5.70 11.38
CA ALA A 328 -23.81 6.29 12.27
C ALA A 328 -24.06 5.94 13.75
N SER A 329 -22.98 5.70 14.51
CA SER A 329 -23.09 5.36 15.94
C SER A 329 -23.46 6.54 16.83
N ASP A 330 -23.33 7.79 16.36
CA ASP A 330 -23.76 9.01 17.07
C ASP A 330 -25.30 9.20 17.11
N GLY A 331 -26.04 8.28 16.49
CA GLY A 331 -27.50 8.30 16.43
C GLY A 331 -28.08 9.34 15.47
N GLN A 332 -27.27 9.99 14.65
CA GLN A 332 -27.79 10.79 13.54
C GLN A 332 -28.50 9.88 12.54
N GLU A 333 -29.72 10.26 12.19
CA GLU A 333 -30.49 9.46 11.24
C GLU A 333 -29.82 9.49 9.85
N ASN A 334 -29.58 8.30 9.32
CA ASN A 334 -29.09 8.08 7.97
C ASN A 334 -30.12 8.62 6.95
N PRO A 335 -29.69 9.36 5.89
CA PRO A 335 -30.59 9.93 4.90
C PRO A 335 -31.20 8.92 3.92
N GLY A 336 -31.15 7.63 4.24
CA GLY A 336 -31.74 6.57 3.43
C GLY A 336 -30.71 5.64 2.74
N ILE A 337 -29.44 5.68 3.12
CA ILE A 337 -28.34 4.86 2.51
C ILE A 337 -28.61 3.34 2.57
N LYS A 338 -29.45 2.88 3.51
CA LYS A 338 -29.88 1.47 3.58
C LYS A 338 -30.67 1.03 2.35
N ASP A 339 -31.42 1.94 1.71
CA ASP A 339 -32.16 1.66 0.50
C ASP A 339 -31.19 1.60 -0.71
N ASN A 340 -31.22 0.48 -1.42
CA ASN A 340 -30.36 0.26 -2.56
C ASN A 340 -30.56 1.31 -3.68
N ARG A 341 -31.80 1.80 -3.87
CA ARG A 341 -32.11 2.86 -4.85
C ARG A 341 -31.39 4.17 -4.53
N VAL A 342 -31.23 4.50 -3.24
CA VAL A 342 -30.44 5.67 -2.80
C VAL A 342 -28.95 5.48 -3.15
N ARG A 343 -28.40 4.30 -2.92
CA ARG A 343 -27.00 4.00 -3.27
C ARG A 343 -26.76 4.05 -4.78
N GLN A 344 -27.67 3.47 -5.56
CA GLN A 344 -27.66 3.55 -7.02
C GLN A 344 -27.77 5.01 -7.51
N ALA A 345 -28.65 5.81 -6.91
CA ALA A 345 -28.77 7.23 -7.22
C ALA A 345 -27.49 8.00 -6.94
N ILE A 346 -26.88 7.80 -5.78
CA ILE A 346 -25.60 8.45 -5.44
C ILE A 346 -24.51 8.06 -6.47
N ASN A 347 -24.41 6.78 -6.84
CA ASN A 347 -23.47 6.36 -7.87
C ASN A 347 -23.75 7.05 -9.22
N LEU A 348 -25.02 7.23 -9.62
CA LEU A 348 -25.40 7.97 -10.85
C LEU A 348 -25.07 9.47 -10.80
N LEU A 349 -24.93 10.05 -9.61
CA LEU A 349 -24.59 11.47 -9.47
C LEU A 349 -23.07 11.72 -9.61
N ILE A 350 -22.22 10.74 -9.32
CA ILE A 350 -20.77 10.91 -9.34
C ILE A 350 -20.27 11.07 -10.78
N ASP A 351 -19.63 12.19 -11.09
CA ASP A 351 -18.97 12.45 -12.36
C ASP A 351 -17.58 11.80 -12.38
N LYS A 352 -17.52 10.51 -12.72
CA LYS A 352 -16.31 9.69 -12.66
C LYS A 352 -15.21 10.17 -13.60
N GLU A 353 -15.58 10.74 -14.77
CA GLU A 353 -14.63 11.32 -15.70
C GLU A 353 -14.00 12.61 -15.15
N ALA A 354 -14.79 13.45 -14.49
CA ALA A 354 -14.28 14.62 -13.81
C ALA A 354 -13.32 14.25 -12.66
N PHE A 355 -13.65 13.21 -11.89
CA PHE A 355 -12.73 12.68 -10.86
C PHE A 355 -11.41 12.17 -11.47
N ALA A 356 -11.48 11.36 -12.53
CA ALA A 356 -10.28 10.86 -13.21
C ALA A 356 -9.43 12.00 -13.76
N SER A 357 -10.05 13.08 -14.24
CA SER A 357 -9.37 14.25 -14.79
C SER A 357 -8.54 15.03 -13.76
N LEU A 358 -8.82 14.90 -12.46
CA LEU A 358 -8.00 15.50 -11.39
C LEU A 358 -6.56 14.94 -11.38
N TYR A 359 -6.35 13.75 -11.93
CA TYR A 359 -5.08 13.04 -11.92
C TYR A 359 -4.30 13.12 -13.25
N ALA A 360 -4.57 14.13 -14.08
CA ALA A 360 -3.78 14.45 -15.29
C ALA A 360 -3.48 13.26 -16.23
N GLY A 361 -4.41 12.30 -16.35
CA GLY A 361 -4.27 11.11 -17.20
C GLY A 361 -3.68 9.87 -16.49
N GLN A 362 -3.36 9.98 -15.22
CA GLN A 362 -2.94 8.84 -14.37
C GLN A 362 -4.14 7.97 -13.99
N ALA A 363 -5.33 8.55 -13.88
CA ALA A 363 -6.56 7.85 -13.50
C ALA A 363 -7.46 7.56 -14.70
N GLU A 364 -8.27 6.51 -14.56
CA GLU A 364 -9.29 6.11 -15.53
C GLU A 364 -10.60 5.84 -14.81
N ALA A 365 -11.70 6.45 -15.30
CA ALA A 365 -13.03 6.22 -14.74
C ALA A 365 -13.44 4.75 -14.80
N LYS A 366 -14.08 4.23 -13.75
CA LYS A 366 -14.41 2.81 -13.61
C LYS A 366 -15.90 2.57 -13.35
N THR A 367 -16.41 1.48 -13.91
CA THR A 367 -17.75 0.98 -13.65
C THR A 367 -17.74 -0.08 -12.54
N THR A 368 -16.75 -0.97 -12.55
CA THR A 368 -16.59 -2.05 -11.55
C THR A 368 -15.21 -1.95 -10.88
N TYR A 369 -14.94 -2.81 -9.88
CA TYR A 369 -13.63 -2.91 -9.24
C TYR A 369 -12.53 -3.47 -10.13
N ILE A 370 -12.91 -4.18 -11.19
CA ILE A 370 -11.95 -4.84 -12.05
C ILE A 370 -11.54 -3.86 -13.16
N PRO A 371 -10.24 -3.59 -13.35
CA PRO A 371 -9.77 -2.72 -14.43
C PRO A 371 -10.14 -3.29 -15.82
N ILE A 372 -10.42 -2.41 -16.78
CA ILE A 372 -10.76 -2.80 -18.16
C ILE A 372 -9.65 -3.65 -18.82
N SER A 373 -8.40 -3.42 -18.44
CA SER A 373 -7.25 -4.20 -18.92
C SER A 373 -7.16 -5.60 -18.34
N ASN A 374 -7.95 -5.92 -17.30
CA ASN A 374 -7.91 -7.22 -16.63
C ASN A 374 -8.75 -8.25 -17.41
N PRO A 375 -8.28 -9.50 -17.61
CA PRO A 375 -9.02 -10.55 -18.31
C PRO A 375 -10.40 -10.89 -17.71
N TYR A 376 -10.60 -10.61 -16.42
CA TYR A 376 -11.85 -10.86 -15.68
C TYR A 376 -12.81 -9.67 -15.71
N TYR A 377 -12.50 -8.56 -16.42
CA TYR A 377 -13.43 -7.44 -16.55
C TYR A 377 -14.70 -7.87 -17.28
N ASN A 378 -15.86 -7.63 -16.66
CA ASN A 378 -17.15 -7.95 -17.26
C ASN A 378 -17.55 -6.91 -18.29
N THR A 379 -17.40 -7.25 -19.57
CA THR A 379 -17.73 -6.40 -20.72
C THR A 379 -19.23 -6.24 -20.98
N ASP A 380 -20.08 -7.06 -20.33
CA ASP A 380 -21.54 -7.01 -20.48
C ASP A 380 -22.17 -5.93 -19.58
N ILE A 381 -21.42 -5.44 -18.59
CA ILE A 381 -21.87 -4.32 -17.75
C ILE A 381 -21.65 -3.01 -18.55
N ALA A 382 -22.76 -2.32 -18.85
CA ALA A 382 -22.69 -1.04 -19.54
C ALA A 382 -21.86 -0.03 -18.73
N PRO A 383 -21.04 0.80 -19.38
CA PRO A 383 -20.36 1.90 -18.71
C PRO A 383 -21.36 2.74 -17.93
N PHE A 384 -20.96 3.13 -16.73
CA PHE A 384 -21.82 3.90 -15.85
C PHE A 384 -21.72 5.37 -16.24
N GLU A 385 -22.78 5.91 -16.84
CA GLU A 385 -22.88 7.32 -17.22
C GLU A 385 -23.57 8.11 -16.10
N ARG A 386 -23.09 9.32 -15.86
CA ARG A 386 -23.73 10.25 -14.92
C ARG A 386 -25.13 10.62 -15.43
N ASP A 387 -26.15 10.41 -14.58
CA ASP A 387 -27.54 10.73 -14.90
C ASP A 387 -28.27 11.33 -13.69
N VAL A 388 -28.29 12.65 -13.64
CA VAL A 388 -28.87 13.41 -12.52
C VAL A 388 -30.41 13.25 -12.46
N GLU A 389 -31.08 13.15 -13.60
CA GLU A 389 -32.54 13.03 -13.63
C GLU A 389 -32.97 11.63 -13.19
N LYS A 390 -32.26 10.58 -13.65
CA LYS A 390 -32.53 9.23 -13.18
C LYS A 390 -32.22 9.05 -11.69
N ALA A 391 -31.16 9.70 -11.20
CA ALA A 391 -30.84 9.71 -9.79
C ALA A 391 -31.97 10.32 -8.93
N LYS A 392 -32.52 11.46 -9.38
CA LYS A 392 -33.67 12.10 -8.70
C LYS A 392 -34.90 11.20 -8.69
N GLU A 393 -35.20 10.52 -9.80
CA GLU A 393 -36.32 9.56 -9.84
C GLU A 393 -36.14 8.47 -8.77
N LEU A 394 -34.92 7.85 -8.67
CA LEU A 394 -34.64 6.82 -7.69
C LEU A 394 -34.71 7.34 -6.24
N LEU A 395 -34.24 8.55 -5.97
CA LEU A 395 -34.32 9.20 -4.67
C LEU A 395 -35.77 9.45 -4.26
N ASP A 396 -36.59 9.95 -5.18
CA ASP A 396 -38.03 10.23 -4.94
C ASP A 396 -38.81 8.93 -4.70
N GLU A 397 -38.54 7.88 -5.50
CA GLU A 397 -39.10 6.53 -5.32
C GLU A 397 -38.70 5.89 -3.99
N ALA A 398 -37.48 6.16 -3.51
CA ALA A 398 -36.98 5.68 -2.23
C ALA A 398 -37.51 6.49 -1.04
N GLY A 399 -38.10 7.68 -1.30
CA GLY A 399 -38.55 8.61 -0.26
C GLY A 399 -37.37 9.27 0.47
N PHE A 400 -36.30 9.62 -0.27
CA PHE A 400 -35.11 10.23 0.28
C PHE A 400 -35.42 11.53 1.04
N ASP A 401 -34.83 11.69 2.23
CA ASP A 401 -35.02 12.87 3.06
C ASP A 401 -34.01 13.97 2.74
N TYR A 402 -34.31 14.85 1.81
CA TYR A 402 -33.47 15.98 1.40
C TYR A 402 -33.18 16.99 2.52
N SER A 403 -33.87 16.91 3.67
CA SER A 403 -33.57 17.78 4.82
C SER A 403 -32.33 17.35 5.58
N LYS A 404 -31.87 16.13 5.36
CA LYS A 404 -30.69 15.54 6.00
C LYS A 404 -29.47 15.71 5.14
N LYS A 405 -28.33 15.81 5.79
CA LYS A 405 -27.02 15.97 5.16
C LYS A 405 -26.34 14.60 5.03
N ILE A 406 -25.71 14.36 3.87
CA ILE A 406 -24.78 13.24 3.69
C ILE A 406 -23.41 13.64 4.22
N ARG A 407 -22.82 12.81 5.09
CA ARG A 407 -21.48 12.97 5.65
C ARG A 407 -20.52 12.03 4.95
N ILE A 408 -19.46 12.58 4.37
CA ILE A 408 -18.45 11.84 3.61
C ILE A 408 -17.14 11.85 4.40
N CYS A 409 -16.72 10.68 4.87
CA CYS A 409 -15.43 10.47 5.53
C CYS A 409 -14.34 10.14 4.52
N TYR A 410 -13.15 10.71 4.66
CA TYR A 410 -11.96 10.36 3.89
C TYR A 410 -10.72 10.41 4.78
N TYR A 411 -9.60 9.73 4.38
CA TYR A 411 -8.38 9.65 5.19
C TYR A 411 -7.09 9.92 4.41
N TYR A 412 -7.20 10.39 3.18
CA TYR A 412 -6.06 10.88 2.38
C TYR A 412 -6.04 12.40 2.46
N ASP A 413 -4.92 13.00 2.88
CA ASP A 413 -4.82 14.43 3.19
C ASP A 413 -4.18 15.26 2.06
N ASP A 414 -3.94 14.64 0.88
CA ASP A 414 -3.43 15.33 -0.29
C ASP A 414 -4.47 16.27 -0.92
N GLN A 415 -3.99 17.32 -1.62
CA GLN A 415 -4.86 18.35 -2.21
C GLN A 415 -5.82 17.78 -3.26
N THR A 416 -5.39 16.80 -4.06
CA THR A 416 -6.22 16.17 -5.08
C THR A 416 -7.40 15.43 -4.46
N THR A 417 -7.21 14.78 -3.32
CA THR A 417 -8.30 14.18 -2.55
C THR A 417 -9.26 15.26 -2.00
N VAL A 418 -8.75 16.38 -1.49
CA VAL A 418 -9.61 17.50 -1.05
C VAL A 418 -10.46 18.02 -2.21
N ASP A 419 -9.87 18.26 -3.37
CA ASP A 419 -10.56 18.69 -4.57
C ASP A 419 -11.61 17.65 -5.04
N ALA A 420 -11.30 16.36 -4.90
CA ALA A 420 -12.25 15.27 -5.16
C ALA A 420 -13.44 15.29 -4.20
N MET A 421 -13.21 15.62 -2.92
CA MET A 421 -14.30 15.74 -1.92
C MET A 421 -15.19 16.94 -2.22
N ASP A 422 -14.64 18.06 -2.65
CA ASP A 422 -15.42 19.22 -3.11
C ASP A 422 -16.24 18.86 -4.35
N LEU A 423 -15.67 18.12 -5.29
CA LEU A 423 -16.36 17.66 -6.51
C LEU A 423 -17.54 16.74 -6.20
N VAL A 424 -17.41 15.76 -5.29
CA VAL A 424 -18.54 14.90 -4.93
C VAL A 424 -19.65 15.68 -4.22
N CYS A 425 -19.30 16.59 -3.33
CA CYS A 425 -20.29 17.45 -2.69
C CYS A 425 -21.07 18.29 -3.73
N GLN A 426 -20.38 18.82 -4.76
CA GLN A 426 -21.03 19.53 -5.85
C GLN A 426 -21.90 18.60 -6.70
N ASN A 427 -21.44 17.39 -7.01
CA ASN A 427 -22.22 16.41 -7.77
C ASN A 427 -23.53 16.04 -7.06
N LEU A 428 -23.50 15.86 -5.74
CA LEU A 428 -24.68 15.59 -4.93
C LEU A 428 -25.63 16.80 -4.87
N ALA A 429 -25.08 18.01 -4.83
CA ALA A 429 -25.85 19.26 -4.82
C ALA A 429 -26.66 19.46 -6.13
N ASP A 430 -26.22 18.93 -7.27
CA ASP A 430 -26.95 18.98 -8.55
C ASP A 430 -28.30 18.24 -8.49
N ALA A 431 -28.43 17.28 -7.58
CA ALA A 431 -29.69 16.61 -7.27
C ALA A 431 -30.43 17.22 -6.05
N GLY A 432 -29.94 18.30 -5.47
CA GLY A 432 -30.52 18.95 -4.29
C GLY A 432 -30.08 18.31 -2.96
N ILE A 433 -29.13 17.41 -2.95
CA ILE A 433 -28.61 16.77 -1.74
C ILE A 433 -27.57 17.69 -1.10
N THR A 434 -27.72 17.97 0.20
CA THR A 434 -26.67 18.63 0.98
C THR A 434 -25.65 17.59 1.45
N ALA A 435 -24.36 17.80 1.16
CA ALA A 435 -23.28 16.94 1.63
C ALA A 435 -22.15 17.74 2.28
N GLU A 436 -21.40 17.10 3.15
CA GLU A 436 -20.15 17.62 3.71
C GLU A 436 -19.11 16.50 3.79
N ALA A 437 -17.88 16.83 3.43
CA ALA A 437 -16.74 15.91 3.56
C ALA A 437 -15.86 16.32 4.75
N PHE A 438 -15.26 15.34 5.43
CA PHE A 438 -14.33 15.57 6.53
C PHE A 438 -13.21 14.54 6.56
N LEU A 439 -12.01 15.00 6.93
CA LEU A 439 -10.82 14.16 7.07
C LEU A 439 -10.92 13.36 8.39
N ALA A 440 -10.80 12.03 8.30
CA ALA A 440 -10.63 11.16 9.45
C ALA A 440 -9.24 11.39 10.07
N THR A 441 -9.20 11.53 11.39
CA THR A 441 -7.95 11.74 12.14
C THR A 441 -7.91 10.84 13.37
N GLY A 442 -6.70 10.46 13.80
CA GLY A 442 -6.49 9.57 14.94
C GLY A 442 -6.34 8.10 14.52
N ASP A 443 -6.85 7.19 15.34
CA ASP A 443 -6.88 5.76 15.02
C ASP A 443 -7.95 5.50 13.95
N LEU A 444 -7.50 5.26 12.72
CA LEU A 444 -8.39 5.04 11.57
C LEU A 444 -9.27 3.80 11.74
N GLY A 445 -8.74 2.71 12.32
CA GLY A 445 -9.53 1.51 12.57
C GLY A 445 -10.75 1.82 13.44
N SER A 446 -10.52 2.52 14.55
CA SER A 446 -11.61 2.94 15.43
C SER A 446 -12.56 3.95 14.75
N VAL A 447 -12.04 4.97 14.07
CA VAL A 447 -12.86 6.02 13.43
C VAL A 447 -13.73 5.43 12.33
N LEU A 448 -13.20 4.52 11.52
CA LEU A 448 -13.91 4.00 10.34
C LEU A 448 -14.88 2.85 10.69
N TYR A 449 -14.54 1.97 11.63
CA TYR A 449 -15.28 0.72 11.84
C TYR A 449 -15.94 0.59 13.22
N GLU A 450 -15.46 1.30 14.27
CA GLU A 450 -16.08 1.27 15.58
C GLU A 450 -17.01 2.47 15.80
N VAL A 451 -16.53 3.68 15.46
CA VAL A 451 -17.28 4.93 15.62
C VAL A 451 -18.16 5.22 14.42
N HIS A 452 -17.68 5.00 13.20
CA HIS A 452 -18.31 5.12 11.87
C HIS A 452 -19.40 6.22 11.76
N ASN A 453 -19.11 7.45 12.25
CA ASN A 453 -20.04 8.60 12.22
C ASN A 453 -20.06 9.28 10.84
N TYR A 454 -20.35 8.53 9.80
CA TYR A 454 -20.45 8.97 8.41
C TYR A 454 -21.50 8.15 7.65
N ASP A 455 -21.88 8.61 6.47
CA ASP A 455 -22.80 7.93 5.55
C ASP A 455 -22.04 7.29 4.37
N LEU A 456 -20.98 7.94 3.89
CA LEU A 456 -20.08 7.45 2.87
C LEU A 456 -18.63 7.53 3.35
N MET A 457 -17.81 6.54 2.98
CA MET A 457 -16.37 6.56 3.19
C MET A 457 -15.66 6.53 1.83
N TYR A 458 -14.78 7.50 1.56
CA TYR A 458 -13.91 7.48 0.38
C TYR A 458 -12.66 6.67 0.69
N ALA A 459 -12.48 5.58 -0.04
CA ALA A 459 -11.43 4.60 0.19
C ALA A 459 -10.73 4.16 -1.11
N GLY A 460 -9.64 3.43 -0.97
CA GLY A 460 -8.96 2.83 -2.11
C GLY A 460 -8.25 1.53 -1.72
N TRP A 461 -8.31 0.54 -2.62
CA TRP A 461 -7.66 -0.76 -2.43
C TRP A 461 -6.89 -1.16 -3.68
N ASN A 462 -5.85 -1.97 -3.44
CA ASN A 462 -5.08 -2.63 -4.48
C ASN A 462 -4.89 -4.11 -4.13
N LYS A 463 -5.14 -4.99 -5.09
CA LYS A 463 -4.84 -6.44 -5.00
C LYS A 463 -4.36 -6.91 -6.36
N LEU A 464 -3.44 -7.87 -6.39
CA LEU A 464 -2.96 -8.46 -7.64
C LEU A 464 -4.12 -9.15 -8.38
N ASP A 465 -4.96 -9.92 -7.66
CA ASP A 465 -6.23 -10.41 -8.16
C ASP A 465 -7.36 -9.47 -7.69
N PRO A 466 -7.93 -8.64 -8.58
CA PRO A 466 -8.96 -7.67 -8.20
C PRO A 466 -10.31 -8.32 -7.84
N VAL A 467 -10.56 -9.57 -8.22
CA VAL A 467 -11.80 -10.29 -7.84
C VAL A 467 -11.82 -10.51 -6.32
N ILE A 468 -10.66 -10.76 -5.72
CA ILE A 468 -10.53 -10.94 -4.26
C ILE A 468 -10.92 -9.68 -3.48
N LEU A 469 -10.92 -8.50 -4.08
CA LEU A 469 -11.39 -7.27 -3.41
C LEU A 469 -12.83 -7.39 -2.91
N TYR A 470 -13.66 -8.19 -3.58
CA TYR A 470 -15.04 -8.42 -3.16
C TYR A 470 -15.17 -9.18 -1.83
N THR A 471 -14.10 -9.83 -1.32
CA THR A 471 -14.08 -10.45 0.02
C THR A 471 -14.32 -9.44 1.12
N ASN A 472 -13.99 -8.16 0.90
CA ASN A 472 -14.26 -7.12 1.88
C ASN A 472 -15.77 -6.94 2.17
N PHE A 473 -16.65 -7.30 1.23
CA PHE A 473 -18.11 -7.17 1.35
C PHE A 473 -18.80 -8.45 1.84
N THR A 474 -18.07 -9.53 2.03
CA THR A 474 -18.63 -10.76 2.61
C THR A 474 -19.05 -10.52 4.06
N VAL A 475 -19.93 -11.38 4.56
CA VAL A 475 -20.16 -11.47 6.01
C VAL A 475 -18.89 -12.05 6.64
N GLY A 476 -18.31 -11.30 7.58
CA GLY A 476 -16.99 -11.56 8.15
C GLY A 476 -15.82 -10.92 7.39
N GLY A 477 -16.08 -10.19 6.31
CA GLY A 477 -15.09 -9.43 5.57
C GLY A 477 -14.69 -8.12 6.25
N GLY A 478 -13.74 -7.39 5.66
CA GLY A 478 -13.18 -6.16 6.25
C GLY A 478 -14.22 -5.06 6.47
N GLU A 479 -15.20 -4.94 5.59
CA GLU A 479 -16.24 -3.91 5.65
C GLU A 479 -17.51 -4.38 6.38
N ASP A 480 -17.55 -5.61 6.90
CA ASP A 480 -18.71 -6.18 7.59
C ASP A 480 -19.29 -5.25 8.69
N PRO A 481 -18.49 -4.54 9.50
CA PRO A 481 -19.00 -3.65 10.55
C PRO A 481 -19.91 -2.52 10.07
N ILE A 482 -19.76 -2.07 8.82
CA ILE A 482 -20.52 -0.97 8.23
C ILE A 482 -21.53 -1.43 7.16
N MET A 483 -21.57 -2.74 6.87
CA MET A 483 -22.49 -3.33 5.90
C MET A 483 -23.77 -3.80 6.59
N GLY A 484 -24.88 -3.65 5.89
CA GLY A 484 -26.18 -4.24 6.26
C GLY A 484 -26.47 -5.52 5.51
N ASP A 485 -27.69 -6.04 5.67
CA ASP A 485 -28.26 -7.14 4.87
C ASP A 485 -27.36 -8.38 4.73
N GLU A 486 -27.04 -9.00 5.86
CA GLU A 486 -26.19 -10.19 5.90
C GLU A 486 -26.73 -11.33 5.02
N GLU A 487 -28.06 -11.50 4.91
CA GLU A 487 -28.65 -12.60 4.14
C GLU A 487 -28.29 -12.46 2.66
N THR A 488 -28.55 -11.28 2.08
CA THR A 488 -28.21 -10.99 0.67
C THR A 488 -26.69 -11.06 0.43
N ARG A 489 -25.86 -10.55 1.36
CA ARG A 489 -24.40 -10.59 1.20
C ARG A 489 -23.84 -12.02 1.25
N ARG A 490 -24.42 -12.91 2.09
CA ARG A 490 -24.04 -14.34 2.08
C ARG A 490 -24.37 -14.99 0.75
N GLU A 491 -25.50 -14.65 0.18
CA GLU A 491 -25.93 -15.22 -1.11
C GLU A 491 -25.05 -14.73 -2.26
N ILE A 492 -24.77 -13.43 -2.37
CA ILE A 492 -24.08 -12.86 -3.52
C ILE A 492 -22.55 -12.84 -3.37
N PHE A 493 -22.00 -12.48 -2.19
CA PHE A 493 -20.55 -12.35 -2.04
C PHE A 493 -19.90 -13.61 -1.48
N ASN A 494 -20.40 -14.16 -0.35
CA ASN A 494 -19.76 -15.35 0.20
C ASN A 494 -19.90 -16.54 -0.78
N SER A 495 -21.11 -16.83 -1.29
CA SER A 495 -21.32 -17.99 -2.16
C SER A 495 -20.58 -17.89 -3.49
N LEU A 496 -20.63 -16.71 -4.15
CA LEU A 496 -19.93 -16.55 -5.45
C LEU A 496 -18.42 -16.51 -5.30
N LEU A 497 -17.89 -15.98 -4.18
CA LEU A 497 -16.45 -16.01 -3.92
C LEU A 497 -15.97 -17.42 -3.56
N ASP A 498 -16.76 -18.20 -2.82
CA ASP A 498 -16.46 -19.61 -2.57
C ASP A 498 -16.45 -20.38 -3.91
N GLU A 499 -17.39 -20.11 -4.81
CA GLU A 499 -17.42 -20.70 -6.15
C GLU A 499 -16.22 -20.25 -6.99
N TYR A 500 -15.88 -18.96 -7.01
CA TYR A 500 -14.70 -18.42 -7.68
C TYR A 500 -13.42 -19.12 -7.20
N ASN A 501 -13.26 -19.22 -5.89
CA ASN A 501 -12.09 -19.85 -5.28
C ASN A 501 -11.99 -21.35 -5.56
N ALA A 502 -13.13 -22.02 -5.77
CA ALA A 502 -13.17 -23.45 -6.10
C ALA A 502 -12.90 -23.75 -7.59
N THR A 503 -12.83 -22.74 -8.46
CA THR A 503 -12.52 -22.95 -9.89
C THR A 503 -11.06 -23.37 -10.08
N THR A 504 -10.85 -24.33 -10.98
CA THR A 504 -9.50 -24.86 -11.30
C THR A 504 -8.97 -24.39 -12.64
N ASP A 505 -9.78 -23.66 -13.43
CA ASP A 505 -9.38 -23.08 -14.71
C ASP A 505 -9.87 -21.64 -14.85
N ASP A 506 -9.19 -20.87 -15.71
CA ASP A 506 -9.45 -19.44 -15.87
C ASP A 506 -10.77 -19.13 -16.58
N ALA A 507 -11.30 -20.04 -17.40
CA ALA A 507 -12.56 -19.81 -18.10
C ALA A 507 -13.73 -19.87 -17.10
N SER A 508 -13.78 -20.90 -16.27
CA SER A 508 -14.77 -21.01 -15.18
C SER A 508 -14.64 -19.85 -14.17
N ALA A 509 -13.41 -19.50 -13.80
CA ALA A 509 -13.16 -18.38 -12.89
C ALA A 509 -13.68 -17.06 -13.47
N LYS A 510 -13.50 -16.83 -14.77
CA LYS A 510 -14.00 -15.65 -15.46
C LYS A 510 -15.52 -15.56 -15.45
N GLU A 511 -16.23 -16.67 -15.67
CA GLU A 511 -17.69 -16.72 -15.61
C GLU A 511 -18.19 -16.28 -14.23
N VAL A 512 -17.64 -16.87 -13.16
CA VAL A 512 -18.02 -16.48 -11.79
C VAL A 512 -17.63 -15.04 -11.46
N ALA A 513 -16.46 -14.58 -11.91
CA ALA A 513 -16.06 -13.17 -11.74
C ALA A 513 -17.03 -12.19 -12.44
N TYR A 514 -17.64 -12.60 -13.56
CA TYR A 514 -18.67 -11.83 -14.23
C TYR A 514 -19.95 -11.73 -13.39
N GLU A 515 -20.36 -12.85 -12.78
CA GLU A 515 -21.52 -12.89 -11.89
C GLU A 515 -21.32 -12.05 -10.64
N ILE A 516 -20.14 -12.12 -10.01
CA ILE A 516 -19.78 -11.28 -8.85
C ILE A 516 -19.90 -9.80 -9.19
N GLN A 517 -19.35 -9.36 -10.34
CA GLN A 517 -19.44 -7.97 -10.76
C GLN A 517 -20.87 -7.51 -11.00
N ALA A 518 -21.67 -8.31 -11.67
CA ALA A 518 -23.08 -8.00 -11.93
C ALA A 518 -23.87 -7.88 -10.62
N ALA A 519 -23.72 -8.84 -9.71
CA ALA A 519 -24.37 -8.84 -8.40
C ALA A 519 -23.92 -7.65 -7.52
N ALA A 520 -22.62 -7.33 -7.55
CA ALA A 520 -22.07 -6.18 -6.83
C ALA A 520 -22.64 -4.85 -7.33
N MET A 521 -22.82 -4.70 -8.64
CA MET A 521 -23.43 -3.51 -9.24
C MET A 521 -24.92 -3.40 -8.93
N GLU A 522 -25.63 -4.52 -8.82
CA GLU A 522 -27.03 -4.53 -8.43
C GLU A 522 -27.20 -4.20 -6.94
N TYR A 523 -26.40 -4.84 -6.07
CA TYR A 523 -26.43 -4.61 -4.62
C TYR A 523 -25.90 -3.22 -4.24
N MET A 524 -24.99 -2.66 -5.01
CA MET A 524 -24.36 -1.36 -4.79
C MET A 524 -23.78 -1.22 -3.37
N ALA A 525 -22.89 -2.13 -2.99
CA ALA A 525 -22.14 -2.02 -1.73
C ALA A 525 -21.27 -0.76 -1.70
N THR A 526 -20.79 -0.39 -2.88
CA THR A 526 -19.91 0.77 -3.10
C THR A 526 -20.23 1.43 -4.44
N ALA A 527 -19.76 2.66 -4.60
CA ALA A 527 -19.72 3.35 -5.89
C ALA A 527 -18.25 3.38 -6.39
N PRO A 528 -17.84 2.51 -7.32
CA PRO A 528 -16.53 2.61 -7.98
C PRO A 528 -16.40 3.95 -8.71
N VAL A 529 -15.25 4.62 -8.58
CA VAL A 529 -15.06 5.92 -9.21
C VAL A 529 -14.00 5.85 -10.30
N TYR A 530 -12.74 5.55 -9.93
CA TYR A 530 -11.65 5.45 -10.89
C TYR A 530 -10.58 4.44 -10.44
N GLY A 531 -9.82 3.93 -11.40
CA GLY A 531 -8.56 3.24 -11.18
C GLY A 531 -7.40 4.22 -11.28
N LEU A 532 -6.38 4.05 -10.45
CA LEU A 532 -5.22 4.91 -10.42
C LEU A 532 -3.97 4.09 -10.77
N ASN A 533 -3.31 4.44 -11.86
CA ASN A 533 -2.05 3.84 -12.26
C ASN A 533 -0.90 4.34 -11.38
N THR A 534 0.15 3.53 -11.23
CA THR A 534 1.32 3.87 -10.41
C THR A 534 2.36 4.60 -11.25
N VAL A 535 3.00 5.61 -10.67
CA VAL A 535 4.06 6.37 -11.33
C VAL A 535 5.42 5.90 -10.80
N PHE A 536 6.33 5.53 -11.72
CA PHE A 536 7.75 5.34 -11.46
C PHE A 536 8.54 6.42 -12.19
N ILE A 537 9.64 6.85 -11.60
CA ILE A 537 10.58 7.79 -12.22
C ILE A 537 12.00 7.26 -12.13
N ALA A 538 12.76 7.43 -13.21
CA ALA A 538 14.15 7.01 -13.27
C ALA A 538 15.01 8.05 -13.98
N ASN A 539 16.24 8.25 -13.51
CA ASN A 539 17.28 8.97 -14.24
C ASN A 539 17.83 8.06 -15.35
N SER A 540 17.21 8.13 -16.52
CA SER A 540 17.52 7.25 -17.66
C SER A 540 18.91 7.49 -18.27
N ALA A 541 19.53 8.62 -17.97
CA ALA A 541 20.93 8.87 -18.33
C ALA A 541 21.93 8.12 -17.41
N HIS A 542 21.50 7.69 -16.24
CA HIS A 542 22.36 7.00 -15.27
C HIS A 542 21.97 5.54 -15.03
N VAL A 543 20.69 5.18 -15.07
CA VAL A 543 20.20 3.82 -14.85
C VAL A 543 19.31 3.33 -15.99
N SER A 544 19.52 2.08 -16.43
CA SER A 544 18.64 1.34 -17.33
C SER A 544 17.98 0.20 -16.58
N ILE A 545 16.64 0.18 -16.59
CA ILE A 545 15.79 -0.80 -15.93
C ILE A 545 15.14 -1.69 -17.01
N PRO A 546 15.01 -3.01 -16.82
CA PRO A 546 14.28 -3.86 -17.75
C PRO A 546 12.85 -3.36 -17.99
N SER A 547 12.45 -3.32 -19.27
CA SER A 547 11.14 -2.76 -19.65
C SER A 547 9.95 -3.52 -19.06
N ASP A 548 10.11 -4.82 -18.78
CA ASP A 548 9.09 -5.65 -18.16
C ASP A 548 8.76 -5.21 -16.73
N VAL A 549 9.74 -4.68 -16.00
CA VAL A 549 9.54 -4.09 -14.65
C VAL A 549 8.73 -2.80 -14.70
N LEU A 550 8.73 -2.10 -15.84
CA LEU A 550 8.14 -0.77 -16.02
C LEU A 550 6.77 -0.80 -16.71
N VAL A 551 6.07 -1.94 -16.68
CA VAL A 551 4.76 -2.13 -17.34
C VAL A 551 3.61 -2.14 -16.35
N ARG A 552 3.78 -2.85 -15.24
CA ARG A 552 2.71 -3.12 -14.28
C ARG A 552 3.20 -3.05 -12.85
N ASP A 553 2.40 -2.46 -12.00
CA ASP A 553 2.54 -2.53 -10.54
C ASP A 553 1.87 -3.82 -10.03
N ASN A 554 2.66 -4.76 -9.59
CA ASN A 554 2.23 -6.08 -9.13
C ASN A 554 2.02 -6.15 -7.60
N SER A 555 1.80 -5.02 -6.93
CA SER A 555 1.41 -4.99 -5.51
C SER A 555 2.25 -5.90 -4.60
N TYR A 556 3.49 -5.54 -4.32
CA TYR A 556 4.44 -6.27 -3.46
C TYR A 556 4.92 -7.63 -3.98
N THR A 557 4.51 -8.06 -5.18
CA THR A 557 4.93 -9.34 -5.76
C THR A 557 5.93 -9.20 -6.90
N THR A 558 6.31 -7.97 -7.28
CA THR A 558 7.10 -7.65 -8.47
C THR A 558 8.42 -8.44 -8.54
N ASP A 559 8.65 -9.07 -9.69
CA ASP A 559 9.97 -9.53 -10.09
C ASP A 559 10.79 -8.34 -10.62
N TRP A 560 11.68 -7.82 -9.79
CA TRP A 560 12.45 -6.62 -10.10
C TRP A 560 13.60 -6.84 -11.07
N GLN A 561 13.96 -8.09 -11.41
CA GLN A 561 14.95 -8.45 -12.42
C GLN A 561 16.29 -7.70 -12.26
N PHE A 562 16.83 -7.66 -11.02
CA PHE A 562 18.05 -6.88 -10.72
C PHE A 562 19.29 -7.25 -11.54
N SER A 563 19.35 -8.47 -12.13
CA SER A 563 20.37 -8.87 -13.07
C SER A 563 20.35 -8.05 -14.37
N GLY A 564 19.20 -7.57 -14.76
CA GLY A 564 19.00 -6.74 -15.96
C GLY A 564 19.25 -5.24 -15.75
N TRP A 565 19.34 -4.77 -14.49
CA TRP A 565 19.63 -3.36 -14.18
C TRP A 565 21.08 -3.02 -14.53
N LYS A 566 21.30 -1.87 -15.16
CA LYS A 566 22.64 -1.43 -15.58
C LYS A 566 22.81 0.06 -15.34
N LEU A 567 24.01 0.47 -14.88
CA LEU A 567 24.38 1.87 -14.94
C LEU A 567 24.76 2.22 -16.38
N VAL A 568 24.24 3.34 -16.84
CA VAL A 568 24.55 3.95 -18.14
C VAL A 568 25.65 4.97 -17.86
N GLY A 569 26.88 4.71 -18.37
CA GLY A 569 28.07 5.51 -18.14
C GLY A 569 28.22 6.68 -19.08
#